data_32174d62d19885247a750beb8de32f14
#
_entry.id   32174d62d19885247a750beb8de32f14
#
_cell.length_a   1.000
_cell.length_b   1.000
_cell.length_c   1.000
_cell.angle_alpha   90.00
_cell.angle_beta   90.00
_cell.angle_gamma   90.00
#
_symmetry.space_group_name_H-M   'P 1'
#
loop_
_entity.id
_entity.type
_entity.pdbx_description
1 polymer ?
#
loop_
_entity_poly.entity_id
_entity_poly.type
_entity_poly.pdbx_seq_one_letter_code
_entity_poly.pdbx_strand_id
1 'polypeptide(L)'
;NIFGNTVTAENVIRNRLLIDEGDPFNEILLNKSINNMKSSNFFKNVNSKISNNSDNNTKSIDIYVDEKPTGEIYASAGVGTDGGSVGFGVKENNFLGNGIGLDTNFSLSSRAFKGKFSVTNPNYKNSDKSIYVSAEASENDNFQTFGYKTNKTGIILGTNFEYLNDFYLGVNNSHFYEKIETNSTASAMQRRQEGNYWDSFIGLDMNYDKRNQKFQTNSGFKSFYSLDLPIISDTNTIKNYYNYSHYFDFFEKNFSSISFYLETANSLNNKDIKLSERITIPSNRLRGFESGRVGPRDGDDYIGGNYAYSVNFASNIPQILEESQNLDFSIFADAAEVWGVDYDSSIEGDGIRSSVGIALDWFSPIGPMNFTFA
;
A
#
# COMPACT_ATOMS: atom_id res chain seq x y z
N ASN A 1 -12.04 -4.54 35.25
CA ASN A 1 -10.93 -5.51 35.31
C ASN A 1 -10.82 -6.24 33.98
N ILE A 2 -9.60 -6.75 33.65
CA ILE A 2 -9.32 -7.52 32.44
C ILE A 2 -8.81 -8.89 32.85
N PHE A 3 -9.33 -9.95 32.20
CA PHE A 3 -9.03 -11.33 32.52
C PHE A 3 -8.73 -12.11 31.24
N GLY A 4 -7.83 -13.10 31.32
CA GLY A 4 -7.49 -14.01 30.22
C GLY A 4 -6.34 -13.55 29.34
N ASN A 5 -5.79 -12.36 29.59
CA ASN A 5 -4.61 -11.84 28.89
C ASN A 5 -3.33 -12.42 29.50
N THR A 6 -2.86 -13.53 28.95
CA THR A 6 -1.64 -14.21 29.38
C THR A 6 -0.38 -13.73 28.68
N VAL A 7 -0.52 -13.28 27.45
CA VAL A 7 0.56 -12.75 26.57
C VAL A 7 0.41 -11.25 26.38
N THR A 8 -0.80 -10.78 26.03
CA THR A 8 -1.05 -9.37 25.74
C THR A 8 -1.02 -8.53 27.01
N ALA A 9 -0.19 -7.50 27.01
CA ALA A 9 -0.10 -6.56 28.12
C ALA A 9 -1.44 -5.82 28.32
N GLU A 10 -1.80 -5.57 29.57
CA GLU A 10 -3.08 -4.96 29.94
C GLU A 10 -3.29 -3.57 29.30
N ASN A 11 -2.23 -2.77 29.22
CA ASN A 11 -2.28 -1.45 28.58
C ASN A 11 -2.66 -1.52 27.10
N VAL A 12 -2.28 -2.58 26.38
CA VAL A 12 -2.66 -2.80 24.98
C VAL A 12 -4.17 -3.02 24.83
N ILE A 13 -4.77 -3.69 25.80
CA ILE A 13 -6.22 -3.90 25.85
C ILE A 13 -6.93 -2.61 26.25
N ARG A 14 -6.43 -1.91 27.28
CA ARG A 14 -6.99 -0.65 27.76
C ARG A 14 -7.01 0.43 26.66
N ASN A 15 -5.97 0.53 25.85
CA ASN A 15 -5.89 1.47 24.72
C ASN A 15 -6.95 1.25 23.61
N ARG A 16 -7.70 0.14 23.68
CA ARG A 16 -8.80 -0.15 22.73
C ARG A 16 -10.17 0.13 23.33
N LEU A 17 -10.21 0.50 24.61
CA LEU A 17 -11.43 0.90 25.29
C LEU A 17 -11.72 2.38 24.98
N LEU A 18 -12.98 2.66 24.72
CA LEU A 18 -13.52 4.03 24.54
C LEU A 18 -14.16 4.58 25.80
N ILE A 19 -14.01 3.86 26.93
CA ILE A 19 -14.53 4.23 28.25
C ILE A 19 -13.37 4.09 29.22
N ASP A 20 -13.08 5.18 29.94
CA ASP A 20 -12.08 5.19 30.99
C ASP A 20 -12.68 4.95 32.37
N GLU A 21 -11.82 4.66 33.34
CA GLU A 21 -12.20 4.51 34.74
C GLU A 21 -12.67 5.87 35.32
N GLY A 22 -13.89 5.87 35.82
CA GLY A 22 -14.53 7.09 36.33
C GLY A 22 -15.49 7.78 35.37
N ASP A 23 -15.53 7.37 34.12
CA ASP A 23 -16.47 7.89 33.14
C ASP A 23 -17.92 7.46 33.44
N PRO A 24 -18.91 8.25 33.03
CA PRO A 24 -20.31 7.83 33.03
C PRO A 24 -20.46 6.58 32.12
N PHE A 25 -21.13 5.56 32.67
CA PHE A 25 -21.34 4.32 31.90
C PHE A 25 -22.13 4.57 30.61
N ASN A 26 -21.58 4.10 29.49
CA ASN A 26 -22.19 4.18 28.18
C ASN A 26 -22.09 2.82 27.47
N GLU A 27 -23.23 2.17 27.30
CA GLU A 27 -23.30 0.84 26.68
C GLU A 27 -22.89 0.84 25.20
N ILE A 28 -23.17 1.93 24.47
CA ILE A 28 -22.78 2.06 23.07
C ILE A 28 -21.23 2.10 22.95
N LEU A 29 -20.58 2.87 23.82
CA LEU A 29 -19.11 2.95 23.82
C LEU A 29 -18.48 1.64 24.27
N LEU A 30 -19.10 0.93 25.25
CA LEU A 30 -18.63 -0.38 25.64
C LEU A 30 -18.72 -1.40 24.47
N ASN A 31 -19.85 -1.42 23.77
CA ASN A 31 -20.03 -2.31 22.62
C ASN A 31 -19.05 -1.98 21.48
N LYS A 32 -18.79 -0.71 21.22
CA LYS A 32 -17.74 -0.28 20.27
C LYS A 32 -16.36 -0.75 20.74
N SER A 33 -16.03 -0.61 22.01
CA SER A 33 -14.76 -1.10 22.58
C SER A 33 -14.58 -2.61 22.38
N ILE A 34 -15.61 -3.38 22.67
CA ILE A 34 -15.60 -4.84 22.46
C ILE A 34 -15.41 -5.17 20.96
N ASN A 35 -16.06 -4.44 20.08
CA ASN A 35 -15.88 -4.61 18.63
C ASN A 35 -14.47 -4.22 18.16
N ASN A 36 -13.90 -3.15 18.70
CA ASN A 36 -12.51 -2.76 18.43
C ASN A 36 -11.51 -3.83 18.86
N MET A 37 -11.76 -4.46 20.03
CA MET A 37 -10.93 -5.57 20.48
C MET A 37 -11.08 -6.81 19.59
N LYS A 38 -12.30 -7.18 19.18
CA LYS A 38 -12.54 -8.29 18.26
C LYS A 38 -11.88 -8.05 16.89
N SER A 39 -11.96 -6.83 16.38
CA SER A 39 -11.36 -6.46 15.08
C SER A 39 -9.83 -6.36 15.11
N SER A 40 -9.21 -6.29 16.28
CA SER A 40 -7.75 -6.25 16.42
C SER A 40 -7.04 -7.53 15.97
N ASN A 41 -7.77 -8.62 15.84
CA ASN A 41 -7.25 -9.92 15.50
C ASN A 41 -6.30 -10.54 16.55
N PHE A 42 -6.32 -10.03 17.80
CA PHE A 42 -5.50 -10.56 18.91
C PHE A 42 -6.25 -11.65 19.69
N PHE A 43 -7.58 -11.60 19.64
CA PHE A 43 -8.44 -12.43 20.46
C PHE A 43 -9.37 -13.31 19.60
N LYS A 44 -9.57 -14.53 20.06
CA LYS A 44 -10.56 -15.45 19.52
C LYS A 44 -11.97 -15.05 19.97
N ASN A 45 -12.09 -14.72 21.27
CA ASN A 45 -13.32 -14.25 21.88
C ASN A 45 -13.04 -13.04 22.78
N VAL A 46 -14.00 -12.13 22.84
CA VAL A 46 -14.02 -11.03 23.80
C VAL A 46 -15.43 -10.89 24.34
N ASN A 47 -15.58 -10.99 25.66
CA ASN A 47 -16.85 -10.86 26.36
C ASN A 47 -16.71 -9.84 27.48
N SER A 48 -17.83 -9.20 27.86
CA SER A 48 -17.88 -8.30 28.99
C SER A 48 -19.01 -8.70 29.95
N LYS A 49 -18.77 -8.51 31.23
CA LYS A 49 -19.78 -8.66 32.29
C LYS A 49 -19.87 -7.35 33.07
N ILE A 50 -21.09 -6.86 33.22
CA ILE A 50 -21.36 -5.64 33.96
C ILE A 50 -21.98 -6.05 35.31
N SER A 51 -21.45 -5.52 36.39
CA SER A 51 -21.99 -5.66 37.73
C SER A 51 -22.25 -4.28 38.34
N ASN A 52 -23.38 -4.13 39.02
CA ASN A 52 -23.72 -2.91 39.75
C ASN A 52 -23.14 -2.99 41.15
N ASN A 53 -22.43 -1.99 41.57
CA ASN A 53 -22.01 -1.83 42.96
C ASN A 53 -23.01 -0.91 43.67
N SER A 54 -23.85 -1.52 44.49
CA SER A 54 -24.95 -0.83 45.18
C SER A 54 -24.49 0.22 46.16
N ASP A 55 -23.29 0.09 46.74
CA ASP A 55 -22.80 0.97 47.81
C ASP A 55 -22.34 2.33 47.27
N ASN A 56 -21.90 2.41 46.01
CA ASN A 56 -21.30 3.63 45.44
C ASN A 56 -22.01 4.12 44.16
N ASN A 57 -23.13 3.53 43.77
CA ASN A 57 -23.82 3.81 42.51
C ASN A 57 -22.90 3.73 41.26
N THR A 58 -21.93 2.83 41.32
CA THR A 58 -20.94 2.62 40.25
C THR A 58 -21.17 1.27 39.55
N LYS A 59 -20.71 1.15 38.29
CA LYS A 59 -20.70 -0.12 37.57
C LYS A 59 -19.29 -0.63 37.44
N SER A 60 -19.08 -1.90 37.72
CA SER A 60 -17.83 -2.59 37.40
C SER A 60 -17.99 -3.32 36.08
N ILE A 61 -17.02 -3.15 35.19
CA ILE A 61 -16.95 -3.83 33.91
C ILE A 61 -15.78 -4.80 33.95
N ASP A 62 -16.10 -6.09 33.85
CA ASP A 62 -15.12 -7.16 33.74
C ASP A 62 -15.05 -7.61 32.28
N ILE A 63 -13.86 -7.56 31.69
CA ILE A 63 -13.60 -7.93 30.30
C ILE A 63 -12.82 -9.23 30.30
N TYR A 64 -13.36 -10.22 29.60
CA TYR A 64 -12.76 -11.54 29.45
C TYR A 64 -12.28 -11.70 28.00
N VAL A 65 -11.00 -11.98 27.82
CA VAL A 65 -10.38 -12.20 26.50
C VAL A 65 -9.85 -13.63 26.41
N ASP A 66 -9.98 -14.19 25.22
CA ASP A 66 -9.39 -15.49 24.84
C ASP A 66 -8.39 -15.21 23.71
N GLU A 67 -7.11 -15.27 24.01
CA GLU A 67 -6.03 -14.91 23.09
C GLU A 67 -5.86 -15.95 21.97
N LYS A 68 -5.39 -15.49 20.81
CA LYS A 68 -5.02 -16.38 19.70
C LYS A 68 -3.64 -16.00 19.15
N PRO A 69 -2.97 -16.89 18.41
CA PRO A 69 -1.76 -16.55 17.70
C PRO A 69 -1.98 -15.33 16.79
N THR A 70 -1.05 -14.37 16.83
CA THR A 70 -1.10 -13.09 16.09
C THR A 70 -0.11 -13.04 14.94
N GLY A 71 0.76 -14.06 14.82
CA GLY A 71 1.69 -14.24 13.73
C GLY A 71 1.03 -14.86 12.50
N GLU A 72 1.34 -14.31 11.33
CA GLU A 72 0.86 -14.77 10.03
C GLU A 72 2.06 -14.98 9.10
N ILE A 73 2.04 -16.08 8.33
CA ILE A 73 2.99 -16.34 7.26
C ILE A 73 2.20 -16.36 5.96
N TYR A 74 2.69 -15.63 4.97
CA TYR A 74 2.07 -15.62 3.65
C TYR A 74 3.11 -15.85 2.56
N ALA A 75 2.67 -16.49 1.48
CA ALA A 75 3.44 -16.69 0.27
C ALA A 75 2.58 -16.34 -0.93
N SER A 76 3.21 -15.84 -1.97
CA SER A 76 2.55 -15.52 -3.24
C SER A 76 3.40 -15.98 -4.41
N ALA A 77 2.75 -16.32 -5.50
CA ALA A 77 3.40 -16.58 -6.78
C ALA A 77 2.54 -16.00 -7.90
N GLY A 78 3.17 -15.46 -8.93
CA GLY A 78 2.48 -14.89 -10.06
C GLY A 78 3.30 -15.03 -11.35
N VAL A 79 2.60 -15.02 -12.47
CA VAL A 79 3.22 -14.98 -13.81
C VAL A 79 2.44 -13.94 -14.62
N GLY A 80 3.14 -13.03 -15.25
CA GLY A 80 2.56 -11.97 -16.05
C GLY A 80 3.47 -11.53 -17.19
N THR A 81 3.16 -10.39 -17.79
CA THR A 81 3.96 -9.79 -18.87
C THR A 81 5.39 -9.50 -18.45
N ASP A 82 5.64 -9.26 -17.17
CA ASP A 82 6.97 -8.99 -16.61
C ASP A 82 7.72 -10.26 -16.17
N GLY A 83 7.19 -11.44 -16.49
CA GLY A 83 7.76 -12.74 -16.12
C GLY A 83 7.16 -13.30 -14.82
N GLY A 84 7.85 -14.29 -14.24
CA GLY A 84 7.45 -14.93 -13.00
C GLY A 84 7.87 -14.12 -11.77
N SER A 85 7.07 -14.17 -10.73
CA SER A 85 7.40 -13.58 -9.42
C SER A 85 6.99 -14.50 -8.28
N VAL A 86 7.73 -14.45 -7.19
CA VAL A 86 7.42 -15.14 -5.94
C VAL A 86 7.58 -14.15 -4.79
N GLY A 87 6.71 -14.26 -3.80
CA GLY A 87 6.77 -13.45 -2.60
C GLY A 87 6.64 -14.30 -1.35
N PHE A 88 7.26 -13.86 -0.28
CA PHE A 88 7.17 -14.45 1.05
C PHE A 88 7.16 -13.36 2.10
N GLY A 89 6.33 -13.52 3.11
CA GLY A 89 6.30 -12.57 4.20
C GLY A 89 5.89 -13.20 5.52
N VAL A 90 6.29 -12.53 6.59
CA VAL A 90 5.94 -12.85 7.97
C VAL A 90 5.44 -11.56 8.62
N LYS A 91 4.29 -11.64 9.23
CA LYS A 91 3.68 -10.54 9.96
C LYS A 91 3.33 -10.99 11.38
N GLU A 92 3.73 -10.20 12.36
CA GLU A 92 3.34 -10.36 13.75
C GLU A 92 2.64 -9.08 14.20
N ASN A 93 1.42 -9.19 14.71
CA ASN A 93 0.62 -8.00 15.05
C ASN A 93 0.71 -7.63 16.54
N ASN A 94 1.26 -8.51 17.38
CA ASN A 94 1.35 -8.31 18.82
C ASN A 94 2.69 -8.81 19.39
N PHE A 95 3.80 -8.29 18.86
CA PHE A 95 5.14 -8.74 19.22
C PHE A 95 5.38 -8.58 20.72
N LEU A 96 5.73 -9.69 21.36
CA LEU A 96 5.94 -9.81 22.81
C LEU A 96 4.75 -9.31 23.64
N GLY A 97 3.54 -9.35 23.11
CA GLY A 97 2.33 -8.91 23.80
C GLY A 97 2.18 -7.39 23.93
N ASN A 98 3.03 -6.60 23.31
CA ASN A 98 3.05 -5.14 23.47
C ASN A 98 2.21 -4.41 22.38
N GLY A 99 1.44 -5.12 21.57
CA GLY A 99 0.67 -4.53 20.49
C GLY A 99 1.53 -3.97 19.35
N ILE A 100 2.84 -4.26 19.35
CA ILE A 100 3.78 -3.84 18.31
C ILE A 100 3.64 -4.76 17.11
N GLY A 101 3.47 -4.17 15.92
CA GLY A 101 3.48 -4.89 14.66
C GLY A 101 4.89 -5.04 14.11
N LEU A 102 5.24 -6.24 13.67
CA LEU A 102 6.39 -6.52 12.82
C LEU A 102 5.87 -7.02 11.48
N ASP A 103 6.44 -6.50 10.39
CA ASP A 103 6.11 -6.93 9.04
C ASP A 103 7.40 -7.09 8.24
N THR A 104 7.60 -8.26 7.68
CA THR A 104 8.74 -8.56 6.83
C THR A 104 8.23 -9.18 5.56
N ASN A 105 8.56 -8.61 4.43
CA ASN A 105 8.19 -9.15 3.14
C ASN A 105 9.36 -9.13 2.15
N PHE A 106 9.42 -10.14 1.33
CA PHE A 106 10.36 -10.30 0.24
C PHE A 106 9.60 -10.62 -1.04
N SER A 107 10.00 -10.01 -2.12
CA SER A 107 9.49 -10.31 -3.46
C SER A 107 10.65 -10.46 -4.41
N LEU A 108 10.64 -11.52 -5.19
CA LEU A 108 11.64 -11.83 -6.20
C LEU A 108 10.94 -12.06 -7.52
N SER A 109 11.42 -11.42 -8.56
CA SER A 109 11.03 -11.67 -9.95
C SER A 109 12.27 -11.91 -10.81
N SER A 110 12.05 -12.16 -12.10
CA SER A 110 13.14 -12.31 -13.07
C SER A 110 14.06 -11.09 -13.17
N ARG A 111 13.57 -9.90 -12.82
CA ARG A 111 14.28 -8.61 -12.96
C ARG A 111 14.35 -7.79 -11.69
N ALA A 112 13.66 -8.17 -10.62
CA ALA A 112 13.61 -7.36 -9.43
C ALA A 112 13.65 -8.19 -8.15
N PHE A 113 14.35 -7.68 -7.17
CA PHE A 113 14.27 -8.08 -5.78
C PHE A 113 13.76 -6.90 -4.96
N LYS A 114 12.85 -7.15 -4.02
CA LYS A 114 12.41 -6.17 -3.04
C LYS A 114 12.33 -6.84 -1.68
N GLY A 115 12.90 -6.19 -0.68
CA GLY A 115 12.81 -6.60 0.71
C GLY A 115 12.40 -5.40 1.57
N LYS A 116 11.48 -5.64 2.51
CA LYS A 116 11.05 -4.66 3.48
C LYS A 116 10.93 -5.31 4.84
N PHE A 117 11.43 -4.63 5.85
CA PHE A 117 11.20 -4.93 7.26
C PHE A 117 10.64 -3.69 7.94
N SER A 118 9.54 -3.81 8.66
CA SER A 118 8.97 -2.69 9.39
C SER A 118 8.54 -3.07 10.81
N VAL A 119 8.72 -2.13 11.71
CA VAL A 119 8.26 -2.19 13.10
C VAL A 119 7.31 -1.03 13.31
N THR A 120 6.10 -1.31 13.77
CA THR A 120 5.06 -0.31 13.99
C THR A 120 4.51 -0.38 15.41
N ASN A 121 4.56 0.71 16.14
CA ASN A 121 3.80 0.87 17.37
C ASN A 121 2.54 1.68 17.05
N PRO A 122 1.35 1.05 17.00
CA PRO A 122 0.11 1.71 16.58
C PRO A 122 -0.44 2.69 17.62
N ASN A 123 -0.04 2.57 18.89
CA ASN A 123 -0.53 3.38 20.00
C ASN A 123 0.63 3.96 20.81
N TYR A 124 1.48 4.76 20.17
CA TYR A 124 2.66 5.30 20.83
C TYR A 124 2.28 6.17 22.03
N LYS A 125 2.84 5.83 23.20
CA LYS A 125 2.54 6.48 24.49
C LYS A 125 1.03 6.53 24.83
N ASN A 126 0.31 5.46 24.49
CA ASN A 126 -1.13 5.34 24.70
C ASN A 126 -1.95 6.43 23.99
N SER A 127 -1.46 6.90 22.84
CA SER A 127 -2.17 7.83 21.97
C SER A 127 -2.66 7.11 20.71
N ASP A 128 -3.56 7.76 19.95
CA ASP A 128 -4.04 7.27 18.64
C ASP A 128 -3.02 7.48 17.50
N LYS A 129 -1.76 7.80 17.87
CA LYS A 129 -0.69 8.02 16.91
C LYS A 129 0.14 6.75 16.77
N SER A 130 0.31 6.29 15.55
CA SER A 130 1.26 5.24 15.23
C SER A 130 2.63 5.84 14.93
N ILE A 131 3.68 5.14 15.37
CA ILE A 131 5.06 5.41 14.94
C ILE A 131 5.60 4.15 14.31
N TYR A 132 6.31 4.31 13.20
CA TYR A 132 6.94 3.18 12.52
C TYR A 132 8.35 3.48 12.07
N VAL A 133 9.13 2.41 11.96
CA VAL A 133 10.47 2.37 11.35
C VAL A 133 10.43 1.27 10.30
N SER A 134 10.88 1.58 9.08
CA SER A 134 11.04 0.59 8.03
C SER A 134 12.47 0.60 7.49
N ALA A 135 13.01 -0.56 7.19
CA ALA A 135 14.20 -0.74 6.37
C ALA A 135 13.78 -1.38 5.05
N GLU A 136 14.26 -0.84 3.93
CA GLU A 136 13.90 -1.29 2.60
C GLU A 136 15.14 -1.50 1.74
N ALA A 137 15.11 -2.56 0.93
CA ALA A 137 16.12 -2.81 -0.09
C ALA A 137 15.43 -3.24 -1.37
N SER A 138 15.85 -2.69 -2.50
CA SER A 138 15.35 -3.08 -3.81
C SER A 138 16.45 -3.11 -4.84
N GLU A 139 16.37 -4.08 -5.73
CA GLU A 139 17.19 -4.18 -6.93
C GLU A 139 16.26 -4.30 -8.13
N ASN A 140 16.49 -3.50 -9.18
CA ASN A 140 15.83 -3.63 -10.46
C ASN A 140 16.91 -3.81 -11.53
N ASP A 141 16.97 -5.01 -12.10
CA ASP A 141 17.93 -5.37 -13.15
C ASP A 141 17.25 -5.26 -14.52
N ASN A 142 17.51 -4.18 -15.19
CA ASN A 142 17.04 -3.90 -16.54
C ASN A 142 18.21 -3.91 -17.57
N PHE A 143 19.34 -4.53 -17.24
CA PHE A 143 20.50 -4.56 -18.14
C PHE A 143 20.20 -5.09 -19.53
N GLN A 144 19.38 -6.14 -19.64
CA GLN A 144 19.03 -6.72 -20.93
C GLN A 144 17.97 -5.94 -21.70
N THR A 145 17.14 -5.18 -20.98
CA THR A 145 15.98 -4.50 -21.57
C THR A 145 16.25 -3.03 -21.83
N PHE A 146 16.90 -2.35 -20.89
CA PHE A 146 17.09 -0.90 -20.91
C PHE A 146 18.54 -0.48 -20.64
N GLY A 147 19.47 -1.43 -20.54
CA GLY A 147 20.89 -1.15 -20.35
C GLY A 147 21.31 -0.63 -18.98
N TYR A 148 20.45 -0.64 -17.97
CA TYR A 148 20.78 -0.16 -16.62
C TYR A 148 20.23 -1.06 -15.50
N LYS A 149 20.84 -0.91 -14.32
CA LYS A 149 20.47 -1.59 -13.09
C LYS A 149 20.48 -0.61 -11.93
N THR A 150 19.50 -0.71 -11.03
CA THR A 150 19.44 0.11 -9.83
C THR A 150 19.42 -0.74 -8.57
N ASN A 151 20.22 -0.35 -7.58
CA ASN A 151 20.22 -0.90 -6.23
C ASN A 151 19.94 0.21 -5.25
N LYS A 152 18.83 0.10 -4.51
CA LYS A 152 18.39 1.11 -3.54
C LYS A 152 18.20 0.48 -2.17
N THR A 153 18.77 1.09 -1.14
CA THR A 153 18.61 0.67 0.26
C THR A 153 18.35 1.89 1.11
N GLY A 154 17.44 1.78 2.07
CA GLY A 154 17.11 2.93 2.90
C GLY A 154 16.34 2.61 4.15
N ILE A 155 16.12 3.66 4.94
CA ILE A 155 15.39 3.64 6.20
C ILE A 155 14.33 4.73 6.14
N ILE A 156 13.15 4.43 6.64
CA ILE A 156 12.01 5.34 6.75
C ILE A 156 11.57 5.38 8.21
N LEU A 157 11.42 6.57 8.75
CA LEU A 157 10.85 6.85 10.06
C LEU A 157 9.57 7.64 9.86
N GLY A 158 8.47 7.24 10.46
CA GLY A 158 7.22 7.97 10.23
C GLY A 158 6.21 7.82 11.35
N THR A 159 5.20 8.66 11.26
CA THR A 159 4.02 8.65 12.12
C THR A 159 2.78 8.76 11.26
N ASN A 160 1.69 8.14 11.73
CA ASN A 160 0.39 8.21 11.09
C ASN A 160 -0.68 8.31 12.17
N PHE A 161 -1.69 9.15 11.95
CA PHE A 161 -2.78 9.37 12.89
C PHE A 161 -4.06 9.77 12.16
N GLU A 162 -5.18 9.44 12.76
CA GLU A 162 -6.48 9.88 12.30
C GLU A 162 -6.69 11.36 12.71
N TYR A 163 -6.81 12.25 11.72
CA TYR A 163 -7.00 13.67 11.93
C TYR A 163 -8.49 14.05 11.97
N LEU A 164 -9.28 13.44 11.13
CA LEU A 164 -10.74 13.50 11.08
C LEU A 164 -11.26 12.09 10.84
N ASN A 165 -12.54 11.83 11.09
CA ASN A 165 -13.14 10.51 10.86
C ASN A 165 -12.84 9.98 9.47
N ASP A 166 -12.13 8.83 9.41
CA ASP A 166 -11.71 8.13 8.21
C ASP A 166 -10.66 8.90 7.37
N PHE A 167 -10.13 10.02 7.87
CA PHE A 167 -9.08 10.82 7.24
C PHE A 167 -7.79 10.75 8.04
N TYR A 168 -6.78 10.12 7.48
CA TYR A 168 -5.48 9.87 8.11
C TYR A 168 -4.40 10.77 7.51
N LEU A 169 -3.57 11.34 8.36
CA LEU A 169 -2.37 12.07 7.99
C LEU A 169 -1.14 11.27 8.40
N GLY A 170 -0.19 11.17 7.48
CA GLY A 170 1.12 10.59 7.69
C GLY A 170 2.21 11.63 7.46
N VAL A 171 3.25 11.57 8.28
CA VAL A 171 4.51 12.31 8.07
C VAL A 171 5.64 11.33 8.21
N ASN A 172 6.54 11.32 7.25
CA ASN A 172 7.71 10.46 7.30
C ASN A 172 8.99 11.21 6.90
N ASN A 173 10.10 10.67 7.36
CA ASN A 173 11.43 11.05 6.92
C ASN A 173 12.12 9.80 6.39
N SER A 174 12.58 9.86 5.17
CA SER A 174 13.22 8.74 4.47
C SER A 174 14.64 9.10 4.04
N HIS A 175 15.52 8.11 4.13
CA HIS A 175 16.92 8.21 3.73
C HIS A 175 17.27 7.00 2.87
N PHE A 176 17.72 7.25 1.65
CA PHE A 176 18.08 6.21 0.71
C PHE A 176 19.49 6.40 0.17
N TYR A 177 20.20 5.31 0.04
CA TYR A 177 21.40 5.19 -0.76
C TYR A 177 21.07 4.38 -2.00
N GLU A 178 21.41 4.89 -3.15
CA GLU A 178 21.13 4.27 -4.43
C GLU A 178 22.37 4.22 -5.31
N LYS A 179 22.56 3.07 -5.98
CA LYS A 179 23.58 2.88 -7.00
C LYS A 179 22.89 2.61 -8.34
N ILE A 180 23.26 3.38 -9.35
CA ILE A 180 22.85 3.17 -10.75
C ILE A 180 24.09 2.68 -11.53
N GLU A 181 23.94 1.53 -12.19
CA GLU A 181 24.94 0.93 -13.06
C GLU A 181 24.40 0.85 -14.48
N THR A 182 25.26 1.07 -15.47
CA THR A 182 24.88 1.00 -16.88
C THR A 182 25.79 0.03 -17.64
N ASN A 183 25.33 -0.46 -18.79
CA ASN A 183 26.14 -1.27 -19.70
C ASN A 183 26.35 -0.55 -21.05
N SER A 184 27.02 -1.21 -21.99
CA SER A 184 27.34 -0.62 -23.29
C SER A 184 26.12 -0.39 -24.20
N THR A 185 24.97 -1.05 -23.90
CA THR A 185 23.72 -0.88 -24.66
C THR A 185 22.89 0.31 -24.18
N ALA A 186 23.18 0.85 -22.99
CA ALA A 186 22.49 2.00 -22.45
C ALA A 186 22.66 3.24 -23.34
N SER A 187 21.63 4.09 -23.38
CA SER A 187 21.68 5.36 -24.08
C SER A 187 22.77 6.29 -23.49
N ALA A 188 23.18 7.30 -24.23
CA ALA A 188 24.17 8.25 -23.74
C ALA A 188 23.69 8.97 -22.48
N MET A 189 22.39 9.23 -22.37
CA MET A 189 21.78 9.88 -21.21
C MET A 189 21.77 8.97 -20.00
N GLN A 190 21.40 7.71 -20.15
CA GLN A 190 21.44 6.72 -19.08
C GLN A 190 22.86 6.56 -18.51
N ARG A 191 23.88 6.48 -19.38
CA ARG A 191 25.29 6.43 -18.95
C ARG A 191 25.77 7.65 -18.18
N ARG A 192 25.22 8.85 -18.44
CA ARG A 192 25.54 10.06 -17.66
C ARG A 192 25.02 10.00 -16.23
N GLN A 193 24.02 9.16 -15.97
CA GLN A 193 23.41 9.00 -14.65
C GLN A 193 23.98 7.81 -13.86
N GLU A 194 25.01 7.13 -14.38
CA GLU A 194 25.74 6.11 -13.64
C GLU A 194 26.41 6.75 -12.42
N GLY A 195 26.23 6.14 -11.24
CA GLY A 195 26.82 6.66 -10.01
C GLY A 195 26.11 6.22 -8.75
N ASN A 196 26.52 6.85 -7.66
CA ASN A 196 25.96 6.64 -6.33
C ASN A 196 25.26 7.92 -5.89
N TYR A 197 24.09 7.77 -5.30
CA TYR A 197 23.22 8.86 -4.90
C TYR A 197 22.78 8.70 -3.45
N TRP A 198 22.72 9.81 -2.75
CA TRP A 198 22.15 9.89 -1.43
C TRP A 198 20.95 10.83 -1.44
N ASP A 199 19.80 10.31 -1.05
CA ASP A 199 18.55 11.06 -1.06
C ASP A 199 17.85 10.98 0.28
N SER A 200 17.39 12.12 0.77
CA SER A 200 16.59 12.27 1.97
C SER A 200 15.35 13.10 1.66
N PHE A 201 14.20 12.60 2.09
CA PHE A 201 12.91 13.26 1.85
C PHE A 201 12.13 13.43 3.16
N ILE A 202 11.29 14.45 3.19
CA ILE A 202 10.12 14.52 4.05
C ILE A 202 8.91 14.13 3.21
N GLY A 203 8.23 13.05 3.63
CA GLY A 203 6.99 12.58 3.03
C GLY A 203 5.77 13.08 3.81
N LEU A 204 4.73 13.47 3.09
CA LEU A 204 3.41 13.80 3.60
C LEU A 204 2.39 12.90 2.93
N ASP A 205 1.65 12.14 3.72
CA ASP A 205 0.61 11.23 3.25
C ASP A 205 -0.77 11.67 3.74
N MET A 206 -1.74 11.63 2.85
CA MET A 206 -3.14 11.90 3.16
C MET A 206 -3.99 10.75 2.64
N ASN A 207 -4.70 10.06 3.51
CA ASN A 207 -5.54 8.93 3.14
C ASN A 207 -6.97 9.15 3.66
N TYR A 208 -7.92 9.21 2.74
CA TYR A 208 -9.34 9.35 3.05
C TYR A 208 -10.11 8.16 2.51
N ASP A 209 -10.62 7.30 3.40
CA ASP A 209 -11.25 6.03 3.04
C ASP A 209 -12.69 5.98 3.54
N LYS A 210 -13.62 6.26 2.65
CA LYS A 210 -15.09 6.26 2.87
C LYS A 210 -15.78 5.06 2.22
N ARG A 211 -15.05 3.98 1.99
CA ARG A 211 -15.66 2.75 1.48
C ARG A 211 -16.56 2.12 2.53
N ASN A 212 -17.68 1.58 2.10
CA ASN A 212 -18.60 0.85 2.97
C ASN A 212 -17.95 -0.41 3.58
N GLN A 213 -17.05 -1.06 2.85
CA GLN A 213 -16.28 -2.22 3.27
C GLN A 213 -14.98 -2.32 2.48
N LYS A 214 -13.97 -3.03 3.01
CA LYS A 214 -12.65 -3.14 2.35
C LYS A 214 -12.60 -4.20 1.25
N PHE A 215 -13.45 -5.20 1.34
CA PHE A 215 -13.56 -6.31 0.39
C PHE A 215 -14.92 -6.23 -0.32
N GLN A 216 -14.97 -6.49 -1.64
CA GLN A 216 -16.18 -6.36 -2.47
C GLN A 216 -16.89 -5.02 -2.23
N THR A 217 -16.14 -3.94 -2.28
CA THR A 217 -16.64 -2.57 -2.07
C THR A 217 -17.64 -2.23 -3.16
N ASN A 218 -18.87 -1.85 -2.80
CA ASN A 218 -19.90 -1.47 -3.75
C ASN A 218 -20.39 -0.02 -3.60
N SER A 219 -19.85 0.70 -2.60
CA SER A 219 -20.18 2.12 -2.45
C SER A 219 -19.07 2.88 -1.71
N GLY A 220 -19.03 4.19 -1.95
CA GLY A 220 -18.07 5.09 -1.32
C GLY A 220 -16.85 5.34 -2.18
N PHE A 221 -15.80 5.86 -1.56
CA PHE A 221 -14.56 6.20 -2.27
C PHE A 221 -13.34 6.04 -1.37
N LYS A 222 -12.17 5.94 -2.01
CA LYS A 222 -10.87 6.06 -1.36
C LYS A 222 -10.03 7.07 -2.12
N SER A 223 -9.41 7.99 -1.40
CA SER A 223 -8.48 8.98 -1.92
C SER A 223 -7.16 8.88 -1.17
N PHE A 224 -6.06 8.78 -1.88
CA PHE A 224 -4.72 8.78 -1.31
C PHE A 224 -3.85 9.77 -2.07
N TYR A 225 -3.19 10.66 -1.32
CA TYR A 225 -2.19 11.59 -1.84
C TYR A 225 -0.91 11.44 -1.04
N SER A 226 0.23 11.44 -1.72
CA SER A 226 1.56 11.43 -1.13
C SER A 226 2.42 12.47 -1.82
N LEU A 227 3.20 13.20 -1.02
CA LEU A 227 4.14 14.21 -1.44
C LEU A 227 5.50 13.91 -0.82
N ASP A 228 6.54 13.72 -1.64
CA ASP A 228 7.93 13.61 -1.21
C ASP A 228 8.68 14.90 -1.52
N LEU A 229 9.12 15.59 -0.47
CA LEU A 229 9.92 16.82 -0.52
C LEU A 229 11.39 16.49 -0.26
N PRO A 230 12.31 16.75 -1.18
CA PRO A 230 13.73 16.54 -0.96
C PRO A 230 14.27 17.53 0.08
N ILE A 231 15.05 17.01 1.05
CA ILE A 231 15.75 17.81 2.06
C ILE A 231 17.24 17.91 1.71
N ILE A 232 17.86 16.74 1.58
CA ILE A 232 19.25 16.57 1.17
C ILE A 232 19.22 15.52 0.09
N SER A 233 19.43 15.91 -1.15
CA SER A 233 19.34 15.02 -2.29
C SER A 233 20.29 15.48 -3.37
N ASP A 234 20.91 14.54 -4.05
CA ASP A 234 21.78 14.83 -5.18
C ASP A 234 21.03 15.40 -6.39
N THR A 235 19.75 15.06 -6.53
CA THR A 235 18.90 15.47 -7.67
C THR A 235 17.76 16.41 -7.32
N ASN A 236 17.39 16.57 -6.03
CA ASN A 236 16.33 17.45 -5.56
C ASN A 236 14.99 17.30 -6.31
N THR A 237 14.54 16.07 -6.49
CA THR A 237 13.28 15.77 -7.16
C THR A 237 12.11 15.81 -6.17
N ILE A 238 11.13 16.67 -6.41
CA ILE A 238 9.83 16.64 -5.74
C ILE A 238 8.93 15.64 -6.43
N LYS A 239 8.29 14.75 -5.68
CA LYS A 239 7.37 13.74 -6.21
C LYS A 239 5.99 13.88 -5.62
N ASN A 240 4.97 13.78 -6.46
CA ASN A 240 3.58 13.73 -6.04
C ASN A 240 2.96 12.44 -6.58
N TYR A 241 2.18 11.80 -5.75
CA TYR A 241 1.38 10.63 -6.09
C TYR A 241 -0.06 10.86 -5.66
N TYR A 242 -0.99 10.67 -6.55
CA TYR A 242 -2.42 10.73 -6.26
C TYR A 242 -3.14 9.52 -6.79
N ASN A 243 -3.98 8.91 -5.96
CA ASN A 243 -4.83 7.81 -6.35
C ASN A 243 -6.23 8.02 -5.77
N TYR A 244 -7.23 8.02 -6.64
CA TYR A 244 -8.63 8.11 -6.28
C TYR A 244 -9.37 6.90 -6.84
N SER A 245 -10.24 6.29 -6.05
CA SER A 245 -11.12 5.22 -6.50
C SER A 245 -12.52 5.46 -5.97
N HIS A 246 -13.47 5.49 -6.87
CA HIS A 246 -14.90 5.58 -6.57
C HIS A 246 -15.56 4.24 -6.83
N TYR A 247 -16.41 3.80 -5.89
CA TYR A 247 -17.07 2.51 -5.92
C TYR A 247 -18.57 2.71 -5.98
N PHE A 248 -19.24 1.93 -6.80
CA PHE A 248 -20.68 1.98 -7.02
C PHE A 248 -21.19 0.65 -7.54
N ASP A 249 -22.47 0.45 -7.47
CA ASP A 249 -23.18 -0.68 -8.06
C ASP A 249 -24.14 -0.20 -9.16
N PHE A 250 -24.28 -0.95 -10.22
CA PHE A 250 -25.30 -0.74 -11.26
C PHE A 250 -26.56 -1.54 -10.97
N PHE A 251 -26.42 -2.65 -10.24
CA PHE A 251 -27.49 -3.58 -9.90
C PHE A 251 -27.07 -4.41 -8.68
N GLU A 252 -27.98 -5.16 -8.11
CA GLU A 252 -27.75 -5.98 -6.93
C GLU A 252 -26.55 -6.94 -7.11
N LYS A 253 -25.67 -7.04 -6.11
CA LYS A 253 -24.44 -7.85 -6.11
C LYS A 253 -23.39 -7.45 -7.17
N ASN A 254 -23.52 -6.27 -7.77
CA ASN A 254 -22.49 -5.73 -8.62
C ASN A 254 -21.50 -4.90 -7.80
N PHE A 255 -20.21 -5.00 -8.14
CA PHE A 255 -19.12 -4.20 -7.59
C PHE A 255 -18.41 -3.54 -8.76
N SER A 256 -18.61 -2.25 -8.90
CA SER A 256 -18.00 -1.46 -9.97
C SER A 256 -17.09 -0.40 -9.37
N SER A 257 -16.04 -0.08 -10.07
CA SER A 257 -15.13 0.98 -9.67
C SER A 257 -14.60 1.76 -10.86
N ILE A 258 -14.38 3.04 -10.64
CA ILE A 258 -13.56 3.88 -11.50
C ILE A 258 -12.41 4.43 -10.66
N SER A 259 -11.18 4.29 -11.16
CA SER A 259 -9.99 4.75 -10.48
C SER A 259 -9.21 5.72 -11.35
N PHE A 260 -8.68 6.74 -10.72
CA PHE A 260 -7.77 7.73 -11.31
C PHE A 260 -6.45 7.69 -10.56
N TYR A 261 -5.36 7.63 -11.30
CA TYR A 261 -4.00 7.68 -10.80
C TYR A 261 -3.27 8.83 -11.50
N LEU A 262 -2.44 9.54 -10.74
CA LEU A 262 -1.56 10.58 -11.23
C LEU A 262 -0.25 10.52 -10.44
N GLU A 263 0.87 10.55 -11.14
CA GLU A 263 2.20 10.67 -10.52
C GLU A 263 3.01 11.72 -11.28
N THR A 264 3.75 12.54 -10.52
CA THR A 264 4.60 13.59 -11.08
C THR A 264 5.94 13.61 -10.38
N ALA A 265 7.01 13.83 -11.15
CA ALA A 265 8.36 14.07 -10.66
C ALA A 265 8.88 15.33 -11.31
N ASN A 266 9.34 16.29 -10.49
CA ASN A 266 9.84 17.57 -10.97
C ASN A 266 11.14 17.94 -10.25
N SER A 267 12.14 18.36 -10.99
CA SER A 267 13.41 18.84 -10.43
C SER A 267 13.26 20.25 -9.87
N LEU A 268 13.75 20.48 -8.66
CA LEU A 268 13.76 21.80 -8.01
C LEU A 268 15.06 22.62 -8.31
N ASN A 269 16.06 21.99 -8.93
CA ASN A 269 17.37 22.61 -9.16
C ASN A 269 17.81 22.59 -10.63
N ASN A 270 16.88 22.38 -11.55
CA ASN A 270 17.11 22.28 -13.00
C ASN A 270 18.11 21.19 -13.42
N LYS A 271 18.34 20.18 -12.56
CA LYS A 271 19.05 18.95 -12.94
C LYS A 271 18.05 17.95 -13.52
N ASP A 272 18.55 17.07 -14.35
CA ASP A 272 17.72 15.98 -14.88
C ASP A 272 17.25 15.06 -13.77
N ILE A 273 16.01 14.59 -13.88
CA ILE A 273 15.46 13.60 -12.96
C ILE A 273 16.17 12.27 -13.19
N LYS A 274 16.58 11.59 -12.09
CA LYS A 274 17.24 10.29 -12.14
C LYS A 274 16.37 9.24 -12.84
N LEU A 275 17.01 8.29 -13.51
CA LEU A 275 16.33 7.14 -14.12
C LEU A 275 15.39 6.42 -13.16
N SER A 276 15.84 6.22 -11.91
CA SER A 276 15.07 5.55 -10.86
C SER A 276 13.90 6.37 -10.32
N GLU A 277 13.87 7.66 -10.58
CA GLU A 277 12.80 8.58 -10.16
C GLU A 277 11.86 8.94 -11.31
N ARG A 278 12.18 8.50 -12.55
CA ARG A 278 11.26 8.61 -13.68
C ARG A 278 10.09 7.68 -13.52
N ILE A 279 8.95 8.14 -13.95
CA ILE A 279 7.67 7.48 -13.74
C ILE A 279 7.42 6.53 -14.90
N THR A 280 6.96 5.33 -14.56
CA THR A 280 6.46 4.32 -15.49
C THR A 280 5.09 3.85 -15.04
N ILE A 281 4.23 3.40 -15.95
CA ILE A 281 2.93 2.84 -15.57
C ILE A 281 3.10 1.42 -15.04
N PRO A 282 2.63 1.13 -13.82
CA PRO A 282 2.55 -0.23 -13.30
C PRO A 282 1.60 -1.10 -14.14
N SER A 283 1.91 -2.40 -14.30
CA SER A 283 1.10 -3.33 -15.10
C SER A 283 -0.36 -3.47 -14.63
N ASN A 284 -0.63 -3.25 -13.35
CA ASN A 284 -2.00 -3.25 -12.81
C ASN A 284 -2.80 -1.97 -13.13
N ARG A 285 -2.16 -0.94 -13.70
CA ARG A 285 -2.79 0.30 -14.14
C ARG A 285 -3.05 0.35 -15.65
N LEU A 286 -2.36 -0.49 -16.40
CA LEU A 286 -2.59 -0.68 -17.83
C LEU A 286 -2.37 -2.16 -18.14
N ARG A 287 -3.39 -2.95 -17.91
CA ARG A 287 -3.36 -4.41 -18.06
C ARG A 287 -3.14 -4.79 -19.54
N GLY A 288 -2.39 -5.85 -19.79
CA GLY A 288 -2.01 -6.28 -21.13
C GLY A 288 -0.71 -5.66 -21.66
N PHE A 289 -0.18 -4.64 -21.01
CA PHE A 289 1.11 -4.03 -21.36
C PHE A 289 2.20 -4.45 -20.37
N GLU A 290 3.42 -4.65 -20.89
CA GLU A 290 4.59 -4.87 -20.05
C GLU A 290 4.94 -3.59 -19.29
N SER A 291 5.24 -3.72 -17.99
CA SER A 291 5.62 -2.58 -17.15
C SER A 291 6.88 -1.91 -17.68
N GLY A 292 6.87 -0.57 -17.68
CA GLY A 292 7.99 0.22 -18.18
C GLY A 292 8.11 0.32 -19.70
N ARG A 293 7.20 -0.30 -20.47
CA ARG A 293 7.20 -0.23 -21.95
C ARG A 293 6.11 0.67 -22.52
N VAL A 294 5.79 1.72 -21.80
CA VAL A 294 4.87 2.78 -22.25
C VAL A 294 5.48 4.13 -21.95
N GLY A 295 5.47 5.02 -22.93
CA GLY A 295 5.93 6.41 -22.78
C GLY A 295 7.20 6.73 -23.55
N PRO A 296 7.94 7.76 -23.11
CA PRO A 296 9.09 8.29 -23.83
C PRO A 296 10.22 7.27 -24.07
N ARG A 297 10.86 7.39 -25.24
CA ARG A 297 12.00 6.54 -25.64
C ARG A 297 13.22 7.41 -26.00
N ASP A 298 14.40 6.97 -25.56
CA ASP A 298 15.68 7.46 -26.03
C ASP A 298 16.35 6.37 -26.87
N GLY A 299 16.25 6.48 -28.17
CA GLY A 299 16.55 5.40 -29.10
C GLY A 299 15.56 4.25 -28.98
N ASP A 300 16.05 3.06 -28.70
CA ASP A 300 15.22 1.86 -28.48
C ASP A 300 14.78 1.65 -27.04
N ASP A 301 15.32 2.44 -26.10
CA ASP A 301 15.11 2.28 -24.66
C ASP A 301 13.94 3.14 -24.15
N TYR A 302 13.03 2.51 -23.41
CA TYR A 302 12.05 3.24 -22.65
C TYR A 302 12.70 3.84 -21.40
N ILE A 303 12.53 5.14 -21.22
CA ILE A 303 13.20 5.90 -20.15
C ILE A 303 12.25 6.35 -19.05
N GLY A 304 10.94 6.08 -19.19
CA GLY A 304 9.93 6.68 -18.35
C GLY A 304 9.74 8.17 -18.57
N GLY A 305 8.83 8.80 -17.88
CA GLY A 305 8.51 10.21 -17.98
C GLY A 305 8.59 10.96 -16.65
N ASN A 306 8.34 12.25 -16.71
CA ASN A 306 8.18 13.09 -15.53
C ASN A 306 6.75 13.04 -14.99
N TYR A 307 5.80 12.60 -15.82
CA TYR A 307 4.38 12.59 -15.54
C TYR A 307 3.75 11.30 -16.04
N ALA A 308 2.83 10.77 -15.28
CA ALA A 308 1.98 9.66 -15.70
C ALA A 308 0.59 9.78 -15.10
N TYR A 309 -0.43 9.38 -15.87
CA TYR A 309 -1.75 9.15 -15.33
C TYR A 309 -2.35 7.85 -15.85
N SER A 310 -3.33 7.32 -15.12
CA SER A 310 -4.22 6.29 -15.64
C SER A 310 -5.66 6.50 -15.18
N VAL A 311 -6.58 6.02 -16.01
CA VAL A 311 -7.99 5.86 -15.69
C VAL A 311 -8.33 4.38 -15.86
N ASN A 312 -8.88 3.78 -14.82
CA ASN A 312 -9.19 2.37 -14.79
C ASN A 312 -10.67 2.18 -14.44
N PHE A 313 -11.39 1.46 -15.25
CA PHE A 313 -12.74 0.99 -14.95
C PHE A 313 -12.70 -0.52 -14.73
N ALA A 314 -13.43 -1.00 -13.73
CA ALA A 314 -13.68 -2.42 -13.53
C ALA A 314 -15.08 -2.64 -13.00
N SER A 315 -15.75 -3.70 -13.48
CA SER A 315 -17.08 -4.08 -13.01
C SER A 315 -17.19 -5.61 -13.01
N ASN A 316 -17.57 -6.18 -11.87
CA ASN A 316 -17.85 -7.60 -11.86
C ASN A 316 -19.17 -7.90 -12.60
N ILE A 317 -19.25 -9.11 -13.14
CA ILE A 317 -20.46 -9.65 -13.75
C ILE A 317 -21.00 -10.70 -12.79
N PRO A 318 -21.98 -10.36 -11.93
CA PRO A 318 -22.51 -11.32 -10.97
C PRO A 318 -23.18 -12.49 -11.68
N GLN A 319 -22.96 -13.68 -11.14
CA GLN A 319 -23.72 -14.88 -11.48
C GLN A 319 -23.58 -15.47 -12.89
N ILE A 320 -22.43 -15.29 -13.58
CA ILE A 320 -22.18 -16.08 -14.79
C ILE A 320 -22.23 -17.58 -14.50
N LEU A 321 -21.85 -17.99 -13.28
CA LEU A 321 -21.89 -19.38 -12.81
C LEU A 321 -22.63 -19.41 -11.47
N GLU A 322 -23.93 -19.65 -11.49
CA GLU A 322 -24.80 -19.67 -10.30
C GLU A 322 -24.34 -20.64 -9.20
N GLU A 323 -23.61 -21.70 -9.57
CA GLU A 323 -23.11 -22.73 -8.63
C GLU A 323 -21.71 -22.42 -8.06
N SER A 324 -21.01 -21.40 -8.55
CA SER A 324 -19.61 -21.13 -8.18
C SER A 324 -19.48 -19.91 -7.28
N GLN A 325 -19.67 -20.08 -5.98
CA GLN A 325 -19.50 -19.01 -4.99
C GLN A 325 -18.05 -18.50 -4.85
N ASN A 326 -17.09 -19.17 -5.49
CA ASN A 326 -15.67 -18.89 -5.35
C ASN A 326 -15.04 -18.24 -6.60
N LEU A 327 -15.86 -17.88 -7.60
CA LEU A 327 -15.40 -17.31 -8.87
C LEU A 327 -16.11 -15.98 -9.12
N ASP A 328 -15.33 -14.92 -9.29
CA ASP A 328 -15.81 -13.60 -9.69
C ASP A 328 -15.27 -13.25 -11.07
N PHE A 329 -16.14 -13.01 -12.02
CA PHE A 329 -15.80 -12.51 -13.35
C PHE A 329 -15.94 -11.00 -13.38
N SER A 330 -15.00 -10.32 -13.98
CA SER A 330 -15.07 -8.89 -14.18
C SER A 330 -14.63 -8.49 -15.60
N ILE A 331 -15.19 -7.41 -16.08
CA ILE A 331 -14.73 -6.69 -17.27
C ILE A 331 -13.97 -5.46 -16.83
N PHE A 332 -13.02 -5.05 -17.64
CA PHE A 332 -12.26 -3.83 -17.37
C PHE A 332 -11.93 -3.04 -18.64
N ALA A 333 -11.66 -1.77 -18.44
CA ALA A 333 -11.09 -0.89 -19.44
C ALA A 333 -10.07 0.02 -18.77
N ASP A 334 -8.86 0.07 -19.32
CA ASP A 334 -7.76 0.88 -18.82
C ASP A 334 -7.30 1.86 -19.89
N ALA A 335 -6.93 3.07 -19.47
CA ALA A 335 -6.26 4.05 -20.31
C ALA A 335 -5.16 4.72 -19.48
N ALA A 336 -3.99 4.91 -20.09
CA ALA A 336 -2.85 5.52 -19.41
C ALA A 336 -1.93 6.23 -20.39
N GLU A 337 -1.16 7.18 -19.86
CA GLU A 337 -0.13 7.91 -20.60
C GLU A 337 1.05 8.20 -19.67
N VAL A 338 2.25 8.18 -20.26
CA VAL A 338 3.50 8.62 -19.63
C VAL A 338 4.15 9.63 -20.55
N TRP A 339 4.52 10.78 -20.02
CA TRP A 339 5.11 11.87 -20.84
C TRP A 339 6.07 12.74 -20.05
N GLY A 340 6.69 13.68 -20.76
CA GLY A 340 7.60 14.67 -20.21
C GLY A 340 9.01 14.11 -20.00
N VAL A 341 9.95 14.74 -20.67
CA VAL A 341 11.38 14.49 -20.54
C VAL A 341 12.07 15.83 -20.36
N ASP A 342 12.80 15.99 -19.27
CA ASP A 342 13.38 17.26 -18.85
C ASP A 342 14.67 17.64 -19.59
N TYR A 343 15.42 16.66 -20.10
CA TYR A 343 16.69 16.90 -20.76
C TYR A 343 16.63 17.03 -22.30
N ASP A 344 15.53 16.58 -22.89
CA ASP A 344 15.32 16.68 -24.34
C ASP A 344 13.84 16.81 -24.67
N SER A 345 13.43 18.01 -25.04
CA SER A 345 12.03 18.31 -25.38
C SER A 345 11.57 17.70 -26.72
N SER A 346 12.46 17.11 -27.49
CA SER A 346 12.13 16.39 -28.74
C SER A 346 11.69 14.96 -28.48
N ILE A 347 11.93 14.44 -27.27
CA ILE A 347 11.49 13.11 -26.89
C ILE A 347 10.04 13.21 -26.40
N GLU A 348 9.14 12.72 -27.22
CA GLU A 348 7.70 12.68 -26.92
C GLU A 348 7.31 11.31 -26.37
N GLY A 349 6.21 11.26 -25.61
CA GLY A 349 5.58 10.02 -25.19
C GLY A 349 4.82 9.36 -26.35
N ASP A 350 4.48 8.08 -26.17
CA ASP A 350 3.69 7.30 -27.13
C ASP A 350 2.20 7.74 -27.23
N GLY A 351 1.78 8.78 -26.48
CA GLY A 351 0.39 9.18 -26.30
C GLY A 351 -0.40 8.20 -25.42
N ILE A 352 -1.71 8.37 -25.43
CA ILE A 352 -2.61 7.53 -24.62
C ILE A 352 -2.61 6.11 -25.16
N ARG A 353 -2.34 5.15 -24.25
CA ARG A 353 -2.51 3.71 -24.49
C ARG A 353 -3.73 3.23 -23.75
N SER A 354 -4.47 2.31 -24.35
CA SER A 354 -5.67 1.73 -23.74
C SER A 354 -5.75 0.24 -23.94
N SER A 355 -6.42 -0.42 -23.01
CA SER A 355 -6.74 -1.84 -23.08
C SER A 355 -8.13 -2.11 -22.56
N VAL A 356 -8.72 -3.19 -23.03
CA VAL A 356 -9.98 -3.75 -22.53
C VAL A 356 -9.80 -5.24 -22.35
N GLY A 357 -10.46 -5.82 -21.36
CA GLY A 357 -10.30 -7.23 -21.11
C GLY A 357 -11.28 -7.78 -20.07
N ILE A 358 -11.00 -9.02 -19.72
CA ILE A 358 -11.73 -9.76 -18.69
C ILE A 358 -10.75 -10.19 -17.59
N ALA A 359 -11.24 -10.22 -16.36
CA ALA A 359 -10.50 -10.80 -15.25
C ALA A 359 -11.37 -11.84 -14.52
N LEU A 360 -10.70 -12.84 -13.98
CA LEU A 360 -11.29 -13.91 -13.19
C LEU A 360 -10.58 -13.95 -11.86
N ASP A 361 -11.29 -13.68 -10.79
CA ASP A 361 -10.84 -13.87 -9.41
C ASP A 361 -11.37 -15.20 -8.89
N TRP A 362 -10.48 -16.10 -8.53
CA TRP A 362 -10.80 -17.41 -8.02
C TRP A 362 -10.29 -17.59 -6.59
N PHE A 363 -11.20 -17.75 -5.64
CA PHE A 363 -10.89 -18.12 -4.26
C PHE A 363 -10.63 -19.64 -4.17
N SER A 364 -9.43 -20.04 -4.56
CA SER A 364 -9.04 -21.45 -4.55
C SER A 364 -8.72 -21.95 -3.14
N PRO A 365 -8.73 -23.27 -2.88
CA PRO A 365 -8.32 -23.85 -1.59
C PRO A 365 -6.87 -23.52 -1.18
N ILE A 366 -6.03 -23.15 -2.12
CA ILE A 366 -4.61 -22.76 -1.89
C ILE A 366 -4.44 -21.24 -1.78
N GLY A 367 -5.50 -20.45 -1.94
CA GLY A 367 -5.49 -18.99 -1.83
C GLY A 367 -6.18 -18.30 -3.00
N PRO A 368 -6.32 -16.97 -2.94
CA PRO A 368 -6.91 -16.17 -4.02
C PRO A 368 -5.99 -16.16 -5.25
N MET A 369 -6.57 -16.42 -6.41
CA MET A 369 -5.89 -16.39 -7.71
C MET A 369 -6.60 -15.39 -8.63
N ASN A 370 -5.83 -14.57 -9.32
CA ASN A 370 -6.34 -13.63 -10.33
C ASN A 370 -5.80 -13.99 -11.71
N PHE A 371 -6.67 -14.08 -12.69
CA PHE A 371 -6.32 -14.31 -14.10
C PHE A 371 -6.86 -13.12 -14.90
N THR A 372 -5.99 -12.47 -15.65
CA THR A 372 -6.35 -11.30 -16.45
C THR A 372 -5.97 -11.53 -17.90
N PHE A 373 -6.92 -11.24 -18.80
CA PHE A 373 -6.77 -11.32 -20.25
C PHE A 373 -7.16 -9.97 -20.86
N ALA A 374 -6.22 -9.33 -21.55
CA ALA A 374 -6.35 -8.02 -22.16
C ALA A 374 -5.88 -8.02 -23.61
#